data_f15b981dfddc25bc1dbd23faf39de75c
#
_entry.id   f15b981dfddc25bc1dbd23faf39de75c
#
_cell.length_a   1.000
_cell.length_b   1.000
_cell.length_c   1.000
_cell.angle_alpha   90.00
_cell.angle_beta   90.00
_cell.angle_gamma   90.00
#
_symmetry.space_group_name_H-M   'P 1'
#
loop_
_entity.id
_entity.type
_entity.pdbx_description
1 polymer ?
#
loop_
_entity_poly.entity_id
_entity_poly.type
_entity_poly.pdbx_seq_one_letter_code
_entity_poly.pdbx_strand_id
1 'polypeptide(L)'
;MANLNTPFMIGDVEIPNRCVLAPMAGVTNSAFRTIAKEMGAGLVVMEMISEKGLLYNNEKTLHMLHIDDNEYPMSIQLFGGDAEGLKRAADFIQTNTKANIVDINMGCPVNKVVKNEAGAKWLKDPDKIYHIIKEVTSVLDIPLTVKMRTGWNNTDLAVENTLAAESAGVSALAMHGRTREQMYTGTVDLETLTKVASSLTKIPFIANGDIRTVEDARQRIEEVGADAVMVGRTAMGNPYIFNQINHYLETGEVLPDLSFDDKLNVAFDHLTRLTNLKGESIAVREFRGLAPHYLRGSAGAAKIRGAVARAETIEQVQELFDQAREAYQERIAK
;
A
#
# COMPACT_ATOMS: atom_id res chain seq x y z
N MET A 1 -13.49 5.31 25.30
CA MET A 1 -12.07 5.43 24.93
C MET A 1 -11.84 6.77 24.23
N ALA A 2 -10.60 7.29 24.23
CA ALA A 2 -10.31 8.47 23.38
C ALA A 2 -10.40 8.05 21.91
N ASN A 3 -10.95 8.93 21.06
CA ASN A 3 -10.94 8.72 19.61
C ASN A 3 -9.49 8.82 19.09
N LEU A 4 -8.97 7.73 18.58
CA LEU A 4 -7.64 7.64 17.99
C LEU A 4 -7.64 7.86 16.46
N ASN A 5 -8.82 7.86 15.82
CA ASN A 5 -8.96 8.03 14.37
C ASN A 5 -9.10 9.51 13.99
N THR A 6 -8.08 10.28 14.28
CA THR A 6 -8.04 11.72 13.97
C THR A 6 -7.34 11.97 12.64
N PRO A 7 -7.71 13.03 11.89
CA PRO A 7 -6.95 13.48 10.73
C PRO A 7 -5.49 13.83 11.10
N PHE A 8 -4.59 13.74 10.13
CA PHE A 8 -3.22 14.19 10.25
C PHE A 8 -2.73 14.84 8.93
N MET A 9 -1.64 15.60 9.00
CA MET A 9 -1.12 16.32 7.84
C MET A 9 0.13 15.64 7.27
N ILE A 10 0.24 15.58 5.95
CA ILE A 10 1.47 15.29 5.21
C ILE A 10 1.80 16.52 4.39
N GLY A 11 2.73 17.34 4.88
CA GLY A 11 2.92 18.68 4.34
C GLY A 11 1.64 19.51 4.50
N ASP A 12 1.09 20.00 3.38
CA ASP A 12 -0.18 20.72 3.30
C ASP A 12 -1.39 19.83 2.95
N VAL A 13 -1.19 18.51 2.77
CA VAL A 13 -2.25 17.55 2.44
C VAL A 13 -2.84 16.97 3.71
N GLU A 14 -4.14 17.20 3.95
CA GLU A 14 -4.88 16.57 5.03
C GLU A 14 -5.23 15.12 4.69
N ILE A 15 -4.87 14.18 5.57
CA ILE A 15 -5.28 12.78 5.50
C ILE A 15 -6.41 12.58 6.53
N PRO A 16 -7.63 12.21 6.08
CA PRO A 16 -8.84 12.29 6.91
C PRO A 16 -8.90 11.28 8.05
N ASN A 17 -8.08 10.24 8.03
CA ASN A 17 -7.99 9.22 9.07
C ASN A 17 -6.61 8.55 9.07
N ARG A 18 -6.35 7.67 10.03
CA ARG A 18 -5.03 7.07 10.25
C ARG A 18 -4.76 5.79 9.45
N CYS A 19 -5.54 5.49 8.42
CA CYS A 19 -5.39 4.28 7.60
C CYS A 19 -4.82 4.60 6.22
N VAL A 20 -3.70 3.98 5.86
CA VAL A 20 -3.02 4.14 4.57
C VAL A 20 -2.96 2.80 3.84
N LEU A 21 -3.35 2.77 2.55
CA LEU A 21 -3.14 1.61 1.68
C LEU A 21 -1.68 1.57 1.21
N ALA A 22 -0.97 0.48 1.50
CA ALA A 22 0.41 0.28 1.05
C ALA A 22 0.52 0.09 -0.47
N PRO A 23 1.60 0.57 -1.12
CA PRO A 23 1.89 0.26 -2.51
C PRO A 23 2.23 -1.23 -2.66
N MET A 24 1.52 -1.92 -3.56
CA MET A 24 1.69 -3.35 -3.84
C MET A 24 1.68 -3.60 -5.34
N ALA A 25 2.82 -4.03 -5.89
CA ALA A 25 2.95 -4.30 -7.33
C ALA A 25 1.93 -5.34 -7.82
N GLY A 26 1.23 -5.01 -8.90
CA GLY A 26 0.17 -5.83 -9.48
C GLY A 26 -1.15 -5.84 -8.71
N VAL A 27 -1.29 -5.03 -7.65
CA VAL A 27 -2.48 -4.98 -6.80
C VAL A 27 -3.05 -3.56 -6.73
N THR A 28 -2.24 -2.57 -6.36
CA THR A 28 -2.73 -1.22 -6.07
C THR A 28 -2.82 -0.34 -7.33
N ASN A 29 -3.44 -0.89 -8.39
CA ASN A 29 -3.93 -0.13 -9.53
C ASN A 29 -5.20 0.68 -9.16
N SER A 30 -5.69 1.54 -10.06
CA SER A 30 -6.85 2.41 -9.79
C SER A 30 -8.10 1.62 -9.38
N ALA A 31 -8.36 0.46 -9.98
CA ALA A 31 -9.51 -0.37 -9.64
C ALA A 31 -9.52 -0.81 -8.17
N PHE A 32 -8.36 -1.13 -7.58
CA PHE A 32 -8.27 -1.51 -6.18
C PHE A 32 -8.17 -0.30 -5.25
N ARG A 33 -7.50 0.78 -5.68
CA ARG A 33 -7.37 1.99 -4.86
C ARG A 33 -8.72 2.66 -4.62
N THR A 34 -9.59 2.73 -5.63
CA THR A 34 -10.97 3.26 -5.47
C THR A 34 -11.79 2.44 -4.48
N ILE A 35 -11.72 1.11 -4.55
CA ILE A 35 -12.38 0.24 -3.55
C ILE A 35 -11.83 0.49 -2.15
N ALA A 36 -10.51 0.59 -2.00
CA ALA A 36 -9.90 0.85 -0.70
C ALA A 36 -10.32 2.21 -0.12
N LYS A 37 -10.47 3.24 -0.97
CA LYS A 37 -11.01 4.56 -0.56
C LYS A 37 -12.45 4.45 -0.10
N GLU A 38 -13.32 3.80 -0.86
CA GLU A 38 -14.72 3.56 -0.49
C GLU A 38 -14.86 2.78 0.81
N MET A 39 -13.90 1.89 1.10
CA MET A 39 -13.81 1.12 2.34
C MET A 39 -13.07 1.85 3.46
N GLY A 40 -12.76 3.13 3.30
CA GLY A 40 -12.26 3.99 4.38
C GLY A 40 -10.75 4.21 4.46
N ALA A 41 -9.95 3.85 3.43
CA ALA A 41 -8.54 4.23 3.42
C ALA A 41 -8.40 5.76 3.33
N GLY A 42 -7.70 6.38 4.29
CA GLY A 42 -7.47 7.82 4.31
C GLY A 42 -6.54 8.27 3.17
N LEU A 43 -5.49 7.51 2.92
CA LEU A 43 -4.54 7.72 1.82
C LEU A 43 -4.34 6.41 1.06
N VAL A 44 -4.29 6.49 -0.27
CA VAL A 44 -3.91 5.36 -1.11
C VAL A 44 -2.58 5.65 -1.82
N VAL A 45 -1.71 4.65 -1.89
CA VAL A 45 -0.42 4.75 -2.55
C VAL A 45 -0.40 3.83 -3.77
N MET A 46 -0.07 4.40 -4.93
CA MET A 46 0.07 3.67 -6.19
C MET A 46 1.22 2.66 -6.11
N GLU A 47 1.13 1.57 -6.86
CA GLU A 47 2.26 0.66 -7.06
C GLU A 47 3.47 1.40 -7.64
N MET A 48 4.68 0.95 -7.28
CA MET A 48 5.91 1.66 -7.61
C MET A 48 6.18 1.75 -9.12
N ILE A 49 6.52 2.95 -9.59
CA ILE A 49 6.81 3.29 -10.97
C ILE A 49 8.32 3.53 -11.13
N SER A 50 8.92 2.96 -12.19
CA SER A 50 10.32 3.19 -12.50
C SER A 50 10.53 4.58 -13.08
N GLU A 51 11.50 5.33 -12.53
CA GLU A 51 11.92 6.63 -13.07
C GLU A 51 12.35 6.51 -14.52
N LYS A 52 13.09 5.45 -14.90
CA LYS A 52 13.51 5.20 -16.28
C LYS A 52 12.33 4.90 -17.18
N GLY A 53 11.40 4.04 -16.71
CA GLY A 53 10.17 3.74 -17.46
C GLY A 53 9.37 5.00 -17.78
N LEU A 54 9.30 5.93 -16.84
CA LEU A 54 8.60 7.20 -16.98
C LEU A 54 9.35 8.13 -17.95
N LEU A 55 10.64 8.37 -17.73
CA LEU A 55 11.46 9.29 -18.52
C LEU A 55 11.68 8.85 -19.96
N TYR A 56 11.61 7.55 -20.24
CA TYR A 56 11.66 7.00 -21.61
C TYR A 56 10.28 6.82 -22.26
N ASN A 57 9.23 7.42 -21.69
CA ASN A 57 7.86 7.37 -22.22
C ASN A 57 7.36 5.94 -22.48
N ASN A 58 7.69 5.00 -21.59
CA ASN A 58 7.18 3.63 -21.71
C ASN A 58 5.66 3.62 -21.57
N GLU A 59 4.93 3.22 -22.61
CA GLU A 59 3.47 3.24 -22.67
C GLU A 59 2.82 2.53 -21.46
N LYS A 60 3.35 1.36 -21.07
CA LYS A 60 2.84 0.62 -19.92
C LYS A 60 3.00 1.44 -18.62
N THR A 61 4.12 2.14 -18.47
CA THR A 61 4.37 3.01 -17.31
C THR A 61 3.43 4.20 -17.30
N LEU A 62 3.19 4.82 -18.47
CA LEU A 62 2.25 5.95 -18.57
C LEU A 62 0.81 5.52 -18.27
N HIS A 63 0.38 4.34 -18.74
CA HIS A 63 -0.93 3.78 -18.40
C HIS A 63 -1.11 3.53 -16.89
N MET A 64 -0.04 3.24 -16.14
CA MET A 64 -0.10 3.08 -14.68
C MET A 64 -0.42 4.39 -13.96
N LEU A 65 -0.17 5.55 -14.58
CA LEU A 65 -0.42 6.87 -13.97
C LEU A 65 -1.90 7.27 -13.90
N HIS A 66 -2.82 6.40 -14.35
CA HIS A 66 -4.24 6.67 -14.26
C HIS A 66 -4.67 6.86 -12.80
N ILE A 67 -5.34 7.97 -12.53
CA ILE A 67 -5.90 8.36 -11.23
C ILE A 67 -7.38 8.67 -11.43
N ASP A 68 -8.24 7.99 -10.67
CA ASP A 68 -9.68 8.29 -10.60
C ASP A 68 -9.91 9.43 -9.59
N ASP A 69 -10.92 10.27 -9.85
CA ASP A 69 -11.25 11.40 -8.97
C ASP A 69 -11.70 10.96 -7.56
N ASN A 70 -12.08 9.69 -7.38
CA ASN A 70 -12.45 9.13 -6.06
C ASN A 70 -11.25 8.63 -5.24
N GLU A 71 -10.02 8.74 -5.74
CA GLU A 71 -8.82 8.25 -5.04
C GLU A 71 -8.20 9.27 -4.08
N TYR A 72 -8.64 10.53 -4.07
CA TYR A 72 -8.01 11.60 -3.28
C TYR A 72 -8.24 11.48 -1.76
N PRO A 73 -7.21 11.83 -0.93
CA PRO A 73 -5.83 12.09 -1.32
C PRO A 73 -5.12 10.81 -1.76
N MET A 74 -4.19 10.94 -2.74
CA MET A 74 -3.43 9.81 -3.25
C MET A 74 -1.95 10.16 -3.50
N SER A 75 -1.10 9.15 -3.44
CA SER A 75 0.34 9.25 -3.64
C SER A 75 0.82 8.37 -4.79
N ILE A 76 1.73 8.87 -5.63
CA ILE A 76 2.44 8.10 -6.63
C ILE A 76 3.82 7.72 -6.09
N GLN A 77 4.11 6.41 -6.06
CA GLN A 77 5.40 5.91 -5.61
C GLN A 77 6.37 5.70 -6.77
N LEU A 78 7.53 6.36 -6.70
CA LEU A 78 8.66 6.18 -7.61
C LEU A 78 9.73 5.24 -7.04
N PHE A 79 10.44 4.54 -7.91
CA PHE A 79 11.70 3.91 -7.56
C PHE A 79 12.76 4.18 -8.63
N GLY A 80 14.00 4.32 -8.19
CA GLY A 80 15.15 4.58 -9.04
C GLY A 80 16.46 4.42 -8.30
N GLY A 81 17.55 4.34 -9.04
CA GLY A 81 18.92 4.23 -8.51
C GLY A 81 19.73 5.51 -8.63
N ASP A 82 19.17 6.52 -9.27
CA ASP A 82 19.84 7.77 -9.61
C ASP A 82 19.04 8.99 -9.14
N ALA A 83 19.69 9.92 -8.47
CA ALA A 83 19.06 11.10 -7.89
C ALA A 83 18.47 12.03 -8.96
N GLU A 84 19.22 12.28 -10.05
CA GLU A 84 18.76 13.14 -11.15
C GLU A 84 17.57 12.51 -11.90
N GLY A 85 17.60 11.20 -12.11
CA GLY A 85 16.47 10.46 -12.69
C GLY A 85 15.20 10.55 -11.84
N LEU A 86 15.32 10.37 -10.51
CA LEU A 86 14.21 10.51 -9.59
C LEU A 86 13.67 11.94 -9.51
N LYS A 87 14.54 12.94 -9.49
CA LYS A 87 14.20 14.36 -9.53
C LYS A 87 13.34 14.71 -10.74
N ARG A 88 13.81 14.32 -11.94
CA ARG A 88 13.08 14.55 -13.18
C ARG A 88 11.76 13.79 -13.24
N ALA A 89 11.72 12.56 -12.72
CA ALA A 89 10.49 11.77 -12.66
C ALA A 89 9.49 12.38 -11.67
N ALA A 90 9.95 12.90 -10.54
CA ALA A 90 9.11 13.58 -9.55
C ALA A 90 8.51 14.88 -10.11
N ASP A 91 9.31 15.68 -10.79
CA ASP A 91 8.85 16.89 -11.50
C ASP A 91 7.83 16.55 -12.60
N PHE A 92 8.07 15.47 -13.35
CA PHE A 92 7.08 14.98 -14.33
C PHE A 92 5.74 14.64 -13.67
N ILE A 93 5.76 13.95 -12.51
CA ILE A 93 4.54 13.55 -11.80
C ILE A 93 3.73 14.76 -11.37
N GLN A 94 4.35 15.74 -10.69
CA GLN A 94 3.61 16.91 -10.22
C GLN A 94 3.05 17.75 -11.39
N THR A 95 3.76 17.80 -12.52
CA THR A 95 3.36 18.61 -13.68
C THR A 95 2.27 17.94 -14.53
N ASN A 96 2.29 16.59 -14.65
CA ASN A 96 1.48 15.85 -15.61
C ASN A 96 0.41 14.96 -14.98
N THR A 97 0.30 14.93 -13.65
CA THR A 97 -0.71 14.13 -12.96
C THR A 97 -1.45 14.97 -11.91
N LYS A 98 -2.50 14.39 -11.34
CA LYS A 98 -3.25 15.01 -10.23
C LYS A 98 -2.83 14.41 -8.87
N ALA A 99 -1.66 13.81 -8.74
CA ALA A 99 -1.20 13.26 -7.48
C ALA A 99 -1.03 14.36 -6.42
N ASN A 100 -1.44 14.09 -5.19
CA ASN A 100 -1.25 15.00 -4.07
C ASN A 100 0.14 14.90 -3.45
N ILE A 101 0.77 13.72 -3.58
CA ILE A 101 2.01 13.37 -2.90
C ILE A 101 2.87 12.54 -3.87
N VAL A 102 4.17 12.79 -3.87
CA VAL A 102 5.16 11.86 -4.45
C VAL A 102 5.80 11.06 -3.33
N ASP A 103 5.93 9.75 -3.51
CA ASP A 103 6.61 8.85 -2.57
C ASP A 103 7.82 8.20 -3.23
N ILE A 104 8.92 8.02 -2.50
CA ILE A 104 10.09 7.28 -2.99
C ILE A 104 10.18 5.94 -2.26
N ASN A 105 10.26 4.87 -3.05
CA ASN A 105 10.50 3.52 -2.55
C ASN A 105 11.96 3.32 -2.16
N MET A 106 12.22 3.21 -0.87
CA MET A 106 13.50 2.84 -0.28
C MET A 106 13.44 1.51 0.48
N GLY A 107 12.43 0.68 0.20
CA GLY A 107 12.20 -0.56 0.94
C GLY A 107 12.00 -1.81 0.09
N CYS A 108 11.89 -1.72 -1.23
CA CYS A 108 11.67 -2.90 -2.09
C CYS A 108 12.88 -3.85 -2.02
N PRO A 109 12.65 -5.12 -1.58
CA PRO A 109 13.75 -6.07 -1.39
C PRO A 109 14.10 -6.87 -2.64
N VAL A 110 13.33 -6.73 -3.73
CA VAL A 110 13.40 -7.57 -4.93
C VAL A 110 14.74 -7.38 -5.65
N ASN A 111 15.40 -8.48 -6.00
CA ASN A 111 16.73 -8.45 -6.63
C ASN A 111 16.81 -7.58 -7.89
N LYS A 112 15.76 -7.55 -8.73
CA LYS A 112 15.73 -6.72 -9.93
C LYS A 112 15.81 -5.22 -9.60
N VAL A 113 15.20 -4.78 -8.50
CA VAL A 113 15.23 -3.39 -8.04
C VAL A 113 16.60 -3.07 -7.41
N VAL A 114 17.04 -3.93 -6.50
CA VAL A 114 18.29 -3.75 -5.75
C VAL A 114 19.54 -3.77 -6.64
N LYS A 115 19.57 -4.59 -7.70
CA LYS A 115 20.66 -4.62 -8.70
C LYS A 115 20.77 -3.31 -9.49
N ASN A 116 19.70 -2.53 -9.54
CA ASN A 116 19.68 -1.19 -10.16
C ASN A 116 19.94 -0.07 -9.15
N GLU A 117 20.62 -0.37 -8.03
CA GLU A 117 20.94 0.57 -6.95
C GLU A 117 19.73 1.26 -6.32
N ALA A 118 18.52 0.68 -6.42
CA ALA A 118 17.23 1.22 -6.00
C ALA A 118 16.61 0.46 -4.81
N GLY A 119 15.50 0.96 -4.30
CA GLY A 119 14.72 0.35 -3.24
C GLY A 119 15.53 0.19 -1.95
N ALA A 120 15.52 -1.00 -1.35
CA ALA A 120 16.22 -1.26 -0.09
C ALA A 120 17.74 -1.07 -0.14
N LYS A 121 18.34 -0.93 -1.33
CA LYS A 121 19.77 -0.67 -1.47
C LYS A 121 20.20 0.64 -0.79
N TRP A 122 19.33 1.65 -0.78
CA TRP A 122 19.56 2.94 -0.14
C TRP A 122 19.75 2.86 1.38
N LEU A 123 19.20 1.84 2.03
CA LEU A 123 19.27 1.67 3.50
C LEU A 123 20.67 1.42 4.05
N LYS A 124 21.66 1.30 3.20
CA LYS A 124 23.06 1.08 3.57
C LYS A 124 23.84 2.38 3.78
N ASP A 125 23.27 3.52 3.42
CA ASP A 125 24.01 4.78 3.32
C ASP A 125 23.08 5.97 3.60
N PRO A 126 23.05 6.47 4.85
CA PRO A 126 22.24 7.63 5.23
C PRO A 126 22.59 8.90 4.43
N ASP A 127 23.86 9.10 4.07
CA ASP A 127 24.27 10.27 3.29
C ASP A 127 23.67 10.25 1.88
N LYS A 128 23.62 9.07 1.26
CA LYS A 128 22.94 8.92 -0.02
C LYS A 128 21.44 9.16 0.09
N ILE A 129 20.80 8.71 1.16
CA ILE A 129 19.37 8.99 1.41
C ILE A 129 19.17 10.49 1.49
N TYR A 130 20.00 11.20 2.27
CA TYR A 130 19.93 12.66 2.38
C TYR A 130 20.06 13.34 1.02
N HIS A 131 21.10 12.99 0.24
CA HIS A 131 21.36 13.61 -1.06
C HIS A 131 20.23 13.40 -2.06
N ILE A 132 19.71 12.17 -2.19
CA ILE A 132 18.64 11.86 -3.16
C ILE A 132 17.35 12.59 -2.81
N ILE A 133 16.99 12.62 -1.53
CA ILE A 133 15.78 13.30 -1.08
C ILE A 133 15.94 14.81 -1.29
N LYS A 134 17.10 15.37 -0.94
CA LYS A 134 17.38 16.80 -1.10
C LYS A 134 17.27 17.24 -2.56
N GLU A 135 17.80 16.45 -3.49
CA GLU A 135 17.66 16.72 -4.92
C GLU A 135 16.20 16.65 -5.38
N VAL A 136 15.45 15.65 -4.93
CA VAL A 136 14.04 15.50 -5.34
C VAL A 136 13.17 16.60 -4.73
N THR A 137 13.35 16.93 -3.45
CA THR A 137 12.59 18.02 -2.80
C THR A 137 12.85 19.38 -3.44
N SER A 138 14.01 19.57 -4.08
CA SER A 138 14.36 20.86 -4.69
C SER A 138 13.48 21.28 -5.87
N VAL A 139 12.71 20.38 -6.44
CA VAL A 139 11.83 20.63 -7.61
C VAL A 139 10.35 20.44 -7.33
N LEU A 140 9.99 19.93 -6.17
CA LEU A 140 8.61 19.64 -5.82
C LEU A 140 7.96 20.79 -5.06
N ASP A 141 6.77 21.17 -5.52
CA ASP A 141 5.83 22.04 -4.80
C ASP A 141 4.84 21.23 -3.96
N ILE A 142 4.65 19.92 -4.28
CA ILE A 142 3.81 18.99 -3.52
C ILE A 142 4.65 18.17 -2.54
N PRO A 143 4.07 17.63 -1.44
CA PRO A 143 4.79 16.85 -0.44
C PRO A 143 5.55 15.65 -1.03
N LEU A 144 6.78 15.43 -0.56
CA LEU A 144 7.55 14.22 -0.78
C LEU A 144 7.49 13.33 0.46
N THR A 145 7.21 12.03 0.27
CA THR A 145 7.31 11.03 1.32
C THR A 145 8.30 9.92 0.94
N VAL A 146 8.69 9.11 1.91
CA VAL A 146 9.54 7.95 1.65
C VAL A 146 8.96 6.71 2.34
N LYS A 147 9.09 5.56 1.67
CA LYS A 147 8.75 4.27 2.27
C LYS A 147 10.00 3.40 2.40
N MET A 148 10.36 3.08 3.64
CA MET A 148 11.57 2.35 4.01
C MET A 148 11.30 0.98 4.64
N ARG A 149 12.38 0.23 4.89
CA ARG A 149 12.48 -0.87 5.85
C ARG A 149 13.44 -0.51 6.97
N THR A 150 13.46 -1.32 8.03
CA THR A 150 14.33 -1.09 9.19
C THR A 150 15.83 -1.21 8.89
N GLY A 151 16.19 -1.78 7.74
CA GLY A 151 17.58 -1.86 7.32
C GLY A 151 17.81 -2.90 6.20
N TRP A 152 19.07 -3.10 5.85
CA TRP A 152 19.46 -4.09 4.85
C TRP A 152 19.47 -5.52 5.43
N ASN A 153 20.38 -5.81 6.36
CA ASN A 153 20.54 -7.07 7.07
C ASN A 153 20.36 -6.96 8.59
N ASN A 154 20.55 -5.77 9.12
CA ASN A 154 20.31 -5.42 10.52
C ASN A 154 19.58 -4.07 10.60
N THR A 155 19.33 -3.58 11.80
CA THR A 155 18.57 -2.34 12.08
C THR A 155 19.46 -1.20 12.57
N ASP A 156 20.78 -1.34 12.53
CA ASP A 156 21.75 -0.40 13.13
C ASP A 156 21.61 1.02 12.56
N LEU A 157 21.29 1.14 11.27
CA LEU A 157 21.12 2.43 10.59
C LEU A 157 19.65 2.89 10.51
N ALA A 158 18.70 2.23 11.18
CA ALA A 158 17.28 2.56 11.02
C ALA A 158 16.97 4.01 11.42
N VAL A 159 17.47 4.46 12.56
CA VAL A 159 17.29 5.83 13.07
C VAL A 159 18.07 6.83 12.22
N GLU A 160 19.33 6.54 11.88
CA GLU A 160 20.14 7.43 11.06
C GLU A 160 19.55 7.66 9.67
N ASN A 161 19.09 6.59 9.00
CA ASN A 161 18.38 6.68 7.72
C ASN A 161 17.11 7.53 7.81
N THR A 162 16.39 7.40 8.92
CA THR A 162 15.16 8.16 9.18
C THR A 162 15.45 9.65 9.37
N LEU A 163 16.44 9.99 10.20
CA LEU A 163 16.85 11.38 10.44
C LEU A 163 17.47 12.03 9.21
N ALA A 164 18.21 11.27 8.39
CA ALA A 164 18.70 11.74 7.10
C ALA A 164 17.55 12.14 6.17
N ALA A 165 16.50 11.31 6.09
CA ALA A 165 15.30 11.61 5.31
C ALA A 165 14.55 12.85 5.83
N GLU A 166 14.29 12.94 7.14
CA GLU A 166 13.63 14.09 7.75
C GLU A 166 14.42 15.37 7.50
N SER A 167 15.74 15.34 7.72
CA SER A 167 16.62 16.50 7.53
C SER A 167 16.69 16.96 6.07
N ALA A 168 16.53 16.05 5.12
CA ALA A 168 16.51 16.36 3.69
C ALA A 168 15.18 16.96 3.20
N GLY A 169 14.11 16.90 4.02
CA GLY A 169 12.86 17.60 3.77
C GLY A 169 11.67 16.74 3.32
N VAL A 170 11.66 15.46 3.67
CA VAL A 170 10.41 14.67 3.49
C VAL A 170 9.31 15.18 4.39
N SER A 171 8.06 15.01 3.95
CA SER A 171 6.86 15.44 4.68
C SER A 171 6.21 14.32 5.49
N ALA A 172 6.57 13.07 5.26
CA ALA A 172 6.20 11.89 6.07
C ALA A 172 7.13 10.71 5.77
N LEU A 173 7.19 9.75 6.69
CA LEU A 173 7.98 8.54 6.54
C LEU A 173 7.14 7.31 6.90
N ALA A 174 7.07 6.33 5.97
CA ALA A 174 6.49 5.02 6.24
C ALA A 174 7.59 3.97 6.39
N MET A 175 7.53 3.13 7.44
CA MET A 175 8.54 2.09 7.66
C MET A 175 7.93 0.71 7.87
N HIS A 176 8.38 -0.25 7.04
CA HIS A 176 8.09 -1.66 7.27
C HIS A 176 9.07 -2.23 8.30
N GLY A 177 8.54 -2.75 9.40
CA GLY A 177 9.31 -3.26 10.55
C GLY A 177 10.08 -4.57 10.28
N ARG A 178 10.66 -4.73 9.10
CA ARG A 178 11.54 -5.83 8.71
C ARG A 178 12.71 -5.31 7.90
N THR A 179 13.87 -5.99 8.03
CA THR A 179 15.00 -5.73 7.14
C THR A 179 14.74 -6.24 5.72
N ARG A 180 15.61 -5.85 4.77
CA ARG A 180 15.57 -6.37 3.39
C ARG A 180 15.76 -7.88 3.36
N GLU A 181 16.69 -8.43 4.15
CA GLU A 181 17.01 -9.86 4.15
C GLU A 181 15.89 -10.71 4.73
N GLN A 182 15.16 -10.21 5.71
CA GLN A 182 13.98 -10.90 6.23
C GLN A 182 12.87 -11.08 5.19
N MET A 183 12.82 -10.23 4.17
CA MET A 183 11.72 -10.24 3.21
C MET A 183 10.35 -10.15 3.90
N TYR A 184 9.70 -11.28 4.13
CA TYR A 184 8.43 -11.45 4.84
C TYR A 184 8.49 -12.51 5.94
N THR A 185 9.67 -13.03 6.25
CA THR A 185 9.87 -14.04 7.29
C THR A 185 9.98 -13.40 8.68
N GLY A 186 9.78 -14.21 9.73
CA GLY A 186 9.82 -13.73 11.12
C GLY A 186 8.66 -12.79 11.44
N THR A 187 8.85 -11.95 12.45
CA THR A 187 7.90 -10.95 12.95
C THR A 187 8.40 -9.53 12.70
N VAL A 188 7.49 -8.58 12.75
CA VAL A 188 7.81 -7.15 12.70
C VAL A 188 8.57 -6.76 13.97
N ASP A 189 9.65 -6.00 13.81
CA ASP A 189 10.44 -5.44 14.90
C ASP A 189 9.79 -4.14 15.41
N LEU A 190 8.97 -4.28 16.46
CA LEU A 190 8.27 -3.14 17.08
C LEU A 190 9.21 -2.23 17.83
N GLU A 191 10.27 -2.78 18.44
CA GLU A 191 11.26 -2.00 19.20
C GLU A 191 11.96 -1.00 18.27
N THR A 192 12.42 -1.45 17.10
CA THR A 192 13.03 -0.56 16.10
C THR A 192 12.01 0.47 15.57
N LEU A 193 10.76 0.07 15.31
CA LEU A 193 9.73 1.03 14.89
C LEU A 193 9.48 2.11 15.96
N THR A 194 9.45 1.73 17.26
CA THR A 194 9.30 2.68 18.37
C THR A 194 10.49 3.64 18.48
N LYS A 195 11.72 3.14 18.32
CA LYS A 195 12.92 4.00 18.29
C LYS A 195 12.85 5.02 17.15
N VAL A 196 12.43 4.58 15.97
CA VAL A 196 12.26 5.45 14.79
C VAL A 196 11.16 6.48 15.05
N ALA A 197 9.97 6.07 15.50
CA ALA A 197 8.88 6.99 15.81
C ALA A 197 9.31 8.07 16.80
N SER A 198 10.00 7.67 17.88
CA SER A 198 10.48 8.59 18.92
C SER A 198 11.59 9.53 18.45
N SER A 199 12.31 9.20 17.39
CA SER A 199 13.40 10.04 16.84
C SER A 199 12.90 11.14 15.91
N LEU A 200 11.74 10.95 15.28
CA LEU A 200 11.13 11.95 14.39
C LEU A 200 10.48 13.07 15.21
N THR A 201 10.70 14.31 14.79
CA THR A 201 10.20 15.49 15.52
C THR A 201 9.39 16.45 14.69
N LYS A 202 9.44 16.33 13.36
CA LYS A 202 8.87 17.32 12.43
C LYS A 202 7.83 16.74 11.49
N ILE A 203 7.85 15.43 11.29
CA ILE A 203 7.03 14.76 10.28
C ILE A 203 6.27 13.56 10.88
N PRO A 204 5.09 13.22 10.37
CA PRO A 204 4.37 12.04 10.81
C PRO A 204 5.09 10.74 10.42
N PHE A 205 4.97 9.76 11.32
CA PHE A 205 5.47 8.40 11.14
C PHE A 205 4.32 7.43 10.84
N ILE A 206 4.45 6.64 9.79
CA ILE A 206 3.45 5.67 9.35
C ILE A 206 4.01 4.25 9.54
N ALA A 207 3.49 3.52 10.52
CA ALA A 207 3.95 2.16 10.80
C ALA A 207 3.37 1.15 9.80
N ASN A 208 4.22 0.26 9.28
CA ASN A 208 3.84 -0.77 8.33
C ASN A 208 4.39 -2.15 8.75
N GLY A 209 3.65 -3.19 8.44
CA GLY A 209 4.01 -4.58 8.63
C GLY A 209 3.17 -5.29 9.68
N ASP A 210 2.68 -6.50 9.29
CA ASP A 210 1.86 -7.41 10.09
C ASP A 210 0.66 -6.75 10.80
N ILE A 211 0.05 -5.77 10.16
CA ILE A 211 -1.24 -5.24 10.60
C ILE A 211 -2.30 -6.17 10.00
N ARG A 212 -2.78 -7.10 10.82
CA ARG A 212 -3.73 -8.16 10.43
C ARG A 212 -5.08 -7.98 11.05
N THR A 213 -5.15 -7.34 12.20
CA THR A 213 -6.35 -7.08 12.99
C THR A 213 -6.46 -5.59 13.34
N VAL A 214 -7.58 -5.19 13.88
CA VAL A 214 -7.81 -3.83 14.35
C VAL A 214 -6.95 -3.51 15.59
N GLU A 215 -6.67 -4.54 16.43
CA GLU A 215 -5.80 -4.44 17.59
C GLU A 215 -4.34 -4.19 17.18
N ASP A 216 -3.86 -4.85 16.11
CA ASP A 216 -2.53 -4.57 15.56
C ASP A 216 -2.40 -3.09 15.18
N ALA A 217 -3.42 -2.52 14.51
CA ALA A 217 -3.42 -1.11 14.12
C ALA A 217 -3.36 -0.19 15.35
N ARG A 218 -4.19 -0.47 16.36
CA ARG A 218 -4.19 0.28 17.63
C ARG A 218 -2.85 0.20 18.33
N GLN A 219 -2.24 -0.99 18.41
CA GLN A 219 -0.93 -1.20 18.99
C GLN A 219 0.13 -0.33 18.32
N ARG A 220 0.11 -0.22 16.97
CA ARG A 220 1.08 0.64 16.26
C ARG A 220 0.91 2.12 16.62
N ILE A 221 -0.30 2.57 16.87
CA ILE A 221 -0.58 3.96 17.25
C ILE A 221 -0.20 4.20 18.72
N GLU A 222 -0.69 3.37 19.66
CA GLU A 222 -0.54 3.62 21.08
C GLU A 222 0.84 3.22 21.65
N GLU A 223 1.39 2.05 21.23
CA GLU A 223 2.62 1.52 21.83
C GLU A 223 3.86 1.91 21.02
N VAL A 224 3.77 1.91 19.68
CA VAL A 224 4.89 2.33 18.82
C VAL A 224 4.96 3.85 18.72
N GLY A 225 3.85 4.56 18.89
CA GLY A 225 3.77 6.01 18.74
C GLY A 225 3.66 6.46 17.28
N ALA A 226 3.10 5.61 16.40
CA ALA A 226 2.88 5.97 15.01
C ALA A 226 1.68 6.92 14.86
N ASP A 227 1.79 7.89 13.95
CA ASP A 227 0.69 8.79 13.60
C ASP A 227 -0.36 8.11 12.73
N ALA A 228 0.04 7.10 11.94
CA ALA A 228 -0.85 6.33 11.10
C ALA A 228 -0.32 4.90 10.88
N VAL A 229 -1.18 4.05 10.32
CA VAL A 229 -0.85 2.67 9.98
C VAL A 229 -0.99 2.43 8.48
N MET A 230 -0.02 1.73 7.88
CA MET A 230 -0.06 1.36 6.46
C MET A 230 -0.35 -0.13 6.31
N VAL A 231 -1.51 -0.45 5.74
CA VAL A 231 -1.99 -1.82 5.56
C VAL A 231 -1.65 -2.30 4.14
N GLY A 232 -1.00 -3.44 4.04
CA GLY A 232 -0.65 -4.08 2.75
C GLY A 232 -1.43 -5.37 2.53
N ARG A 233 -0.77 -6.52 2.72
CA ARG A 233 -1.29 -7.85 2.38
C ARG A 233 -2.65 -8.19 2.99
N THR A 234 -2.99 -7.63 4.13
CA THR A 234 -4.28 -7.82 4.79
C THR A 234 -5.43 -7.22 3.97
N ALA A 235 -5.18 -6.10 3.29
CA ALA A 235 -6.17 -5.47 2.43
C ALA A 235 -6.43 -6.27 1.13
N MET A 236 -5.49 -7.13 0.70
CA MET A 236 -5.70 -7.98 -0.48
C MET A 236 -6.84 -8.97 -0.22
N GLY A 237 -7.94 -8.81 -0.93
CA GLY A 237 -9.16 -9.60 -0.75
C GLY A 237 -9.98 -9.26 0.51
N ASN A 238 -9.55 -8.28 1.28
CA ASN A 238 -10.31 -7.74 2.41
C ASN A 238 -10.08 -6.22 2.56
N PRO A 239 -10.47 -5.39 1.58
CA PRO A 239 -10.34 -3.94 1.71
C PRO A 239 -11.21 -3.36 2.84
N TYR A 240 -12.24 -4.09 3.30
CA TYR A 240 -13.08 -3.71 4.44
C TYR A 240 -12.31 -3.55 5.75
N ILE A 241 -11.09 -4.07 5.84
CA ILE A 241 -10.19 -3.88 6.99
C ILE A 241 -9.99 -2.39 7.33
N PHE A 242 -10.03 -1.48 6.36
CA PHE A 242 -9.92 -0.05 6.59
C PHE A 242 -11.12 0.49 7.38
N ASN A 243 -12.33 0.05 7.04
CA ASN A 243 -13.54 0.41 7.78
C ASN A 243 -13.49 -0.15 9.20
N GLN A 244 -13.08 -1.41 9.36
CA GLN A 244 -12.95 -2.07 10.67
C GLN A 244 -11.92 -1.33 11.55
N ILE A 245 -10.76 -0.97 11.01
CA ILE A 245 -9.73 -0.23 11.76
C ILE A 245 -10.25 1.16 12.16
N ASN A 246 -10.83 1.91 11.23
CA ASN A 246 -11.36 3.25 11.50
C ASN A 246 -12.39 3.20 12.64
N HIS A 247 -13.38 2.30 12.53
CA HIS A 247 -14.42 2.16 13.55
C HIS A 247 -13.83 1.79 14.92
N TYR A 248 -12.88 0.85 14.95
CA TYR A 248 -12.23 0.44 16.19
C TYR A 248 -11.40 1.54 16.84
N LEU A 249 -10.69 2.33 16.04
CA LEU A 249 -9.91 3.47 16.54
C LEU A 249 -10.81 4.61 17.06
N GLU A 250 -12.03 4.74 16.53
CA GLU A 250 -13.01 5.74 16.95
C GLU A 250 -13.75 5.32 18.22
N THR A 251 -14.22 4.08 18.26
CA THR A 251 -15.19 3.62 19.27
C THR A 251 -14.63 2.60 20.26
N GLY A 252 -13.60 1.86 19.87
CA GLY A 252 -13.10 0.68 20.57
C GLY A 252 -13.93 -0.58 20.32
N GLU A 253 -14.93 -0.54 19.46
CA GLU A 253 -15.78 -1.67 19.11
C GLU A 253 -15.31 -2.34 17.81
N VAL A 254 -15.31 -3.67 17.80
CA VAL A 254 -14.92 -4.46 16.63
C VAL A 254 -16.13 -4.69 15.73
N LEU A 255 -16.06 -4.23 14.48
CA LEU A 255 -17.05 -4.56 13.48
C LEU A 255 -16.92 -6.04 13.06
N PRO A 256 -18.03 -6.73 12.79
CA PRO A 256 -17.99 -8.08 12.24
C PRO A 256 -17.32 -8.09 10.86
N ASP A 257 -16.79 -9.25 10.49
CA ASP A 257 -16.32 -9.46 9.12
C ASP A 257 -17.47 -9.39 8.12
N LEU A 258 -17.15 -9.04 6.88
CA LEU A 258 -18.09 -9.15 5.78
C LEU A 258 -18.64 -10.57 5.68
N SER A 259 -19.93 -10.69 5.39
CA SER A 259 -20.54 -11.97 5.04
C SER A 259 -19.84 -12.59 3.82
N PHE A 260 -20.05 -13.88 3.59
CA PHE A 260 -19.47 -14.52 2.40
C PHE A 260 -19.99 -13.90 1.10
N ASP A 261 -21.27 -13.57 1.07
CA ASP A 261 -21.91 -12.92 -0.07
C ASP A 261 -21.31 -11.53 -0.33
N ASP A 262 -21.09 -10.71 0.71
CA ASP A 262 -20.47 -9.40 0.58
C ASP A 262 -19.03 -9.49 0.10
N LYS A 263 -18.26 -10.48 0.58
CA LYS A 263 -16.88 -10.73 0.08
C LYS A 263 -16.87 -11.05 -1.41
N LEU A 264 -17.84 -11.84 -1.89
CA LEU A 264 -17.98 -12.14 -3.31
C LEU A 264 -18.43 -10.91 -4.12
N ASN A 265 -19.32 -10.08 -3.56
CA ASN A 265 -19.73 -8.83 -4.19
C ASN A 265 -18.54 -7.86 -4.37
N VAL A 266 -17.74 -7.66 -3.33
CA VAL A 266 -16.51 -6.85 -3.40
C VAL A 266 -15.50 -7.42 -4.40
N ALA A 267 -15.35 -8.74 -4.44
CA ALA A 267 -14.47 -9.43 -5.39
C ALA A 267 -14.91 -9.21 -6.84
N PHE A 268 -16.22 -9.30 -7.10
CA PHE A 268 -16.78 -9.09 -8.43
C PHE A 268 -16.73 -7.62 -8.87
N ASP A 269 -16.99 -6.69 -7.95
CA ASP A 269 -16.82 -5.26 -8.18
C ASP A 269 -15.36 -4.93 -8.56
N HIS A 270 -14.39 -5.53 -7.85
CA HIS A 270 -12.97 -5.38 -8.21
C HIS A 270 -12.67 -5.89 -9.64
N LEU A 271 -13.19 -7.07 -10.00
CA LEU A 271 -13.03 -7.59 -11.36
C LEU A 271 -13.67 -6.67 -12.41
N THR A 272 -14.86 -6.16 -12.12
CA THR A 272 -15.58 -5.23 -13.01
C THR A 272 -14.79 -3.94 -13.25
N ARG A 273 -14.31 -3.30 -12.17
CA ARG A 273 -13.46 -2.10 -12.28
C ARG A 273 -12.15 -2.38 -13.01
N LEU A 274 -11.54 -3.53 -12.76
CA LEU A 274 -10.32 -3.96 -13.45
C LEU A 274 -10.57 -4.19 -14.94
N THR A 275 -11.74 -4.74 -15.32
CA THR A 275 -12.19 -4.92 -16.70
C THR A 275 -12.35 -3.57 -17.40
N ASN A 276 -12.96 -2.60 -16.73
CA ASN A 276 -13.11 -1.24 -17.25
C ASN A 276 -11.76 -0.55 -17.44
N LEU A 277 -10.80 -0.81 -16.54
CA LEU A 277 -9.47 -0.19 -16.56
C LEU A 277 -8.55 -0.78 -17.64
N LYS A 278 -8.58 -2.11 -17.85
CA LYS A 278 -7.57 -2.83 -18.65
C LYS A 278 -8.12 -3.68 -19.79
N GLY A 279 -9.44 -3.77 -19.90
CA GLY A 279 -10.13 -4.72 -20.79
C GLY A 279 -10.20 -6.13 -20.20
N GLU A 280 -11.21 -6.88 -20.60
CA GLU A 280 -11.60 -8.16 -20.00
C GLU A 280 -10.47 -9.19 -19.98
N SER A 281 -9.82 -9.42 -21.12
CA SER A 281 -8.77 -10.44 -21.26
C SER A 281 -7.59 -10.25 -20.29
N ILE A 282 -7.21 -8.99 -20.02
CA ILE A 282 -6.14 -8.68 -19.06
C ILE A 282 -6.68 -8.78 -17.64
N ALA A 283 -7.85 -8.20 -17.38
CA ALA A 283 -8.50 -8.16 -16.09
C ALA A 283 -8.73 -9.55 -15.50
N VAL A 284 -9.37 -10.45 -16.25
CA VAL A 284 -9.64 -11.82 -15.81
C VAL A 284 -8.33 -12.57 -15.51
N ARG A 285 -7.30 -12.39 -16.34
CA ARG A 285 -5.99 -13.01 -16.13
C ARG A 285 -5.30 -12.54 -14.86
N GLU A 286 -5.32 -11.24 -14.57
CA GLU A 286 -4.78 -10.67 -13.33
C GLU A 286 -5.63 -11.08 -12.13
N PHE A 287 -6.95 -11.09 -12.28
CA PHE A 287 -7.88 -11.45 -11.20
C PHE A 287 -7.74 -12.90 -10.74
N ARG A 288 -7.29 -13.83 -11.60
CA ARG A 288 -6.97 -15.22 -11.20
C ARG A 288 -5.99 -15.27 -10.01
N GLY A 289 -5.05 -14.31 -9.92
CA GLY A 289 -4.12 -14.19 -8.80
C GLY A 289 -4.73 -13.50 -7.56
N LEU A 290 -5.75 -12.68 -7.74
CA LEU A 290 -6.40 -11.89 -6.68
C LEU A 290 -7.57 -12.63 -6.01
N ALA A 291 -8.36 -13.36 -6.78
CA ALA A 291 -9.54 -14.09 -6.31
C ALA A 291 -9.27 -15.01 -5.10
N PRO A 292 -8.14 -15.75 -5.01
CA PRO A 292 -7.83 -16.57 -3.84
C PRO A 292 -7.81 -15.81 -2.51
N HIS A 293 -7.49 -14.51 -2.53
CA HIS A 293 -7.46 -13.69 -1.34
C HIS A 293 -8.87 -13.38 -0.82
N TYR A 294 -9.83 -13.11 -1.70
CA TYR A 294 -11.24 -12.91 -1.35
C TYR A 294 -11.92 -14.18 -0.81
N LEU A 295 -11.52 -15.33 -1.34
CA LEU A 295 -12.08 -16.65 -0.99
C LEU A 295 -11.40 -17.28 0.23
N ARG A 296 -10.47 -16.61 0.89
CA ARG A 296 -9.74 -17.18 2.03
C ARG A 296 -10.68 -17.41 3.22
N GLY A 297 -10.53 -18.58 3.86
CA GLY A 297 -11.32 -18.94 5.04
C GLY A 297 -12.74 -19.43 4.76
N SER A 298 -13.20 -19.39 3.51
CA SER A 298 -14.53 -19.82 3.13
C SER A 298 -14.60 -21.32 2.87
N ALA A 299 -15.65 -21.95 3.34
CA ALA A 299 -15.92 -23.38 3.11
C ALA A 299 -16.15 -23.67 1.62
N GLY A 300 -15.53 -24.71 1.08
CA GLY A 300 -15.61 -25.04 -0.35
C GLY A 300 -14.72 -24.18 -1.27
N ALA A 301 -14.07 -23.15 -0.75
CA ALA A 301 -13.25 -22.21 -1.50
C ALA A 301 -12.13 -22.85 -2.32
N ALA A 302 -11.59 -24.02 -1.92
CA ALA A 302 -10.50 -24.67 -2.64
C ALA A 302 -10.90 -25.06 -4.09
N LYS A 303 -12.09 -25.64 -4.28
CA LYS A 303 -12.63 -26.02 -5.59
C LYS A 303 -12.85 -24.79 -6.48
N ILE A 304 -13.43 -23.74 -5.90
CA ILE A 304 -13.75 -22.48 -6.62
C ILE A 304 -12.47 -21.74 -6.99
N ARG A 305 -11.49 -21.63 -6.10
CA ARG A 305 -10.17 -21.03 -6.43
C ARG A 305 -9.52 -21.72 -7.63
N GLY A 306 -9.55 -23.07 -7.67
CA GLY A 306 -9.04 -23.84 -8.79
C GLY A 306 -9.80 -23.62 -10.09
N ALA A 307 -11.11 -23.34 -10.04
CA ALA A 307 -11.93 -23.04 -11.19
C ALA A 307 -11.69 -21.59 -11.69
N VAL A 308 -11.69 -20.60 -10.81
CA VAL A 308 -11.41 -19.20 -11.15
C VAL A 308 -10.02 -19.03 -11.76
N ALA A 309 -9.02 -19.82 -11.33
CA ALA A 309 -7.68 -19.81 -11.93
C ALA A 309 -7.67 -20.18 -13.42
N ARG A 310 -8.76 -20.77 -13.95
CA ARG A 310 -8.90 -21.17 -15.36
C ARG A 310 -9.96 -20.36 -16.11
N ALA A 311 -10.72 -19.49 -15.43
CA ALA A 311 -11.73 -18.66 -16.08
C ALA A 311 -11.09 -17.73 -17.13
N GLU A 312 -11.77 -17.52 -18.26
CA GLU A 312 -11.29 -16.70 -19.37
C GLU A 312 -12.14 -15.45 -19.57
N THR A 313 -13.39 -15.47 -19.08
CA THR A 313 -14.33 -14.34 -19.18
C THR A 313 -14.87 -13.95 -17.81
N ILE A 314 -15.41 -12.72 -17.73
CA ILE A 314 -16.04 -12.21 -16.51
C ILE A 314 -17.31 -13.01 -16.15
N GLU A 315 -18.07 -13.44 -17.18
CA GLU A 315 -19.24 -14.28 -17.00
C GLU A 315 -18.90 -15.60 -16.32
N GLN A 316 -17.82 -16.26 -16.75
CA GLN A 316 -17.35 -17.49 -16.10
C GLN A 316 -17.00 -17.28 -14.64
N VAL A 317 -16.39 -16.14 -14.28
CA VAL A 317 -16.11 -15.81 -12.86
C VAL A 317 -17.40 -15.59 -12.10
N GLN A 318 -18.41 -14.92 -12.70
CA GLN A 318 -19.72 -14.70 -12.09
C GLN A 318 -20.41 -16.02 -11.80
N GLU A 319 -20.51 -16.91 -12.78
CA GLU A 319 -21.12 -18.25 -12.63
C GLU A 319 -20.44 -19.05 -11.50
N LEU A 320 -19.11 -18.99 -11.40
CA LEU A 320 -18.38 -19.65 -10.33
C LEU A 320 -18.67 -19.05 -8.95
N PHE A 321 -18.87 -17.74 -8.87
CA PHE A 321 -19.25 -17.08 -7.63
C PHE A 321 -20.69 -17.42 -7.21
N ASP A 322 -21.61 -17.55 -8.17
CA ASP A 322 -22.99 -17.97 -7.92
C ASP A 322 -23.02 -19.42 -7.41
N GLN A 323 -22.30 -20.34 -8.03
CA GLN A 323 -22.12 -21.70 -7.52
C GLN A 323 -21.49 -21.71 -6.10
N ALA A 324 -20.60 -20.76 -5.81
CA ALA A 324 -20.03 -20.63 -4.48
C ALA A 324 -21.05 -20.24 -3.42
N ARG A 325 -21.96 -19.31 -3.77
CA ARG A 325 -23.07 -18.89 -2.89
C ARG A 325 -23.99 -20.05 -2.60
N GLU A 326 -24.44 -20.76 -3.63
CA GLU A 326 -25.33 -21.93 -3.48
C GLU A 326 -24.70 -22.99 -2.55
N ALA A 327 -23.44 -23.37 -2.81
CA ALA A 327 -22.71 -24.36 -2.00
C ALA A 327 -22.52 -23.91 -0.55
N TYR A 328 -22.35 -22.62 -0.31
CA TYR A 328 -22.24 -22.06 1.03
C TYR A 328 -23.59 -22.11 1.76
N GLN A 329 -24.70 -21.72 1.11
CA GLN A 329 -26.03 -21.76 1.67
C GLN A 329 -26.49 -23.18 2.04
N GLU A 330 -26.25 -24.16 1.17
CA GLU A 330 -26.56 -25.59 1.44
C GLU A 330 -25.79 -26.10 2.68
N ARG A 331 -24.61 -25.56 2.96
CA ARG A 331 -23.82 -25.99 4.10
C ARG A 331 -24.26 -25.39 5.42
N ILE A 332 -24.70 -24.14 5.44
CA ILE A 332 -25.20 -23.50 6.67
C ILE A 332 -26.60 -23.93 7.03
N ALA A 333 -27.33 -24.51 6.07
CA ALA A 333 -28.66 -25.10 6.27
C ALA A 333 -28.65 -26.52 6.86
N LYS A 334 -27.46 -27.16 6.92
CA LYS A 334 -27.22 -28.50 7.53
C LYS A 334 -26.65 -28.39 8.93
#